data_eb56e7a85c10c6136c159d41108a4da4
#
_entry.id   eb56e7a85c10c6136c159d41108a4da4
#
_cell.length_a   1.000
_cell.length_b   1.000
_cell.length_c   1.000
_cell.angle_alpha   90.00
_cell.angle_beta   90.00
_cell.angle_gamma   90.00
#
_symmetry.space_group_name_H-M   'P 1'
#
loop_
_entity.id
_entity.type
_entity.pdbx_description
1 polymer ?
#
loop_
_entity_poly.entity_id
_entity_poly.type
_entity_poly.pdbx_seq_one_letter_code
_entity_poly.pdbx_strand_id
1 'polypeptide(L)'
;MKFLSKFYILIVFLILYAPILVVVLFSFNESGNLSSFGGFSFYWYEELFRDEEALSALKNSLLLAILSSLLATVVGTFAAFNISRAKNKYYQKAMEAVSNIPMMNPDIVTGVSMMLLFVGVAALLGMGNFLGFWTMLIAHTTFNLPYVILSVLPKFRQMDKSLTEAALDLGCTPRQTFFRVELPYIMPGIVSGLMMSFTLSLDDFVISHFVSSPDFQTLPLYIYNQTAHNVKYSMYALCTLIIATILVLLLTVNFAGSVGDRTKRRREARQ
;
A
#
# COMPACT_ATOMS: atom_id res chain seq x y z
N MET A 1 20.67 -32.54 -10.72
CA MET A 1 19.80 -31.82 -9.79
C MET A 1 19.67 -30.32 -10.10
N LYS A 2 20.76 -29.56 -10.36
CA LYS A 2 20.67 -28.10 -10.63
C LYS A 2 19.88 -27.71 -11.91
N PHE A 3 19.85 -28.56 -12.95
CA PHE A 3 19.13 -28.31 -14.19
C PHE A 3 17.60 -28.50 -13.98
N LEU A 4 17.19 -29.56 -13.30
CA LEU A 4 15.78 -29.81 -12.98
C LEU A 4 15.18 -28.69 -12.09
N SER A 5 15.95 -28.22 -11.12
CA SER A 5 15.56 -27.10 -10.25
C SER A 5 15.37 -25.80 -11.04
N LYS A 6 16.29 -25.48 -11.97
CA LYS A 6 16.16 -24.29 -12.82
C LYS A 6 14.97 -24.38 -13.77
N PHE A 7 14.73 -25.56 -14.35
CA PHE A 7 13.59 -25.81 -15.24
C PHE A 7 12.25 -25.69 -14.49
N TYR A 8 12.17 -26.26 -13.28
CA TYR A 8 10.99 -26.11 -12.42
C TYR A 8 10.71 -24.64 -12.08
N ILE A 9 11.74 -23.90 -11.67
CA ILE A 9 11.60 -22.47 -11.37
C ILE A 9 11.10 -21.70 -12.60
N LEU A 10 11.66 -22.00 -13.79
CA LEU A 10 11.24 -21.36 -15.05
C LEU A 10 9.75 -21.61 -15.35
N ILE A 11 9.28 -22.85 -15.17
CA ILE A 11 7.87 -23.21 -15.39
C ILE A 11 6.97 -22.45 -14.41
N VAL A 12 7.33 -22.43 -13.13
CA VAL A 12 6.56 -21.71 -12.12
C VAL A 12 6.46 -20.21 -12.47
N PHE A 13 7.56 -19.58 -12.84
CA PHE A 13 7.54 -18.18 -13.29
C PHE A 13 6.69 -17.98 -14.54
N LEU A 14 6.80 -18.88 -15.51
CA LEU A 14 6.04 -18.79 -16.74
C LEU A 14 4.53 -18.90 -16.46
N ILE A 15 4.09 -19.81 -15.60
CA ILE A 15 2.68 -19.96 -15.21
C ILE A 15 2.18 -18.71 -14.46
N LEU A 16 3.00 -18.15 -13.53
CA LEU A 16 2.64 -16.98 -12.76
C LEU A 16 2.54 -15.71 -13.62
N TYR A 17 3.46 -15.52 -14.56
CA TYR A 17 3.49 -14.29 -15.36
C TYR A 17 2.77 -14.40 -16.71
N ALA A 18 2.39 -15.61 -17.15
CA ALA A 18 1.66 -15.80 -18.41
C ALA A 18 0.36 -14.96 -18.50
N PRO A 19 -0.53 -14.93 -17.49
CA PRO A 19 -1.72 -14.09 -17.55
C PRO A 19 -1.40 -12.60 -17.71
N ILE A 20 -0.35 -12.13 -17.01
CA ILE A 20 0.10 -10.73 -17.06
C ILE A 20 0.64 -10.42 -18.47
N LEU A 21 1.47 -11.30 -19.01
CA LEU A 21 2.01 -11.15 -20.36
C LEU A 21 0.90 -11.13 -21.43
N VAL A 22 -0.14 -11.97 -21.27
CA VAL A 22 -1.30 -11.96 -22.14
C VAL A 22 -2.01 -10.59 -22.09
N VAL A 23 -2.27 -10.05 -20.92
CA VAL A 23 -2.87 -8.71 -20.77
C VAL A 23 -2.02 -7.66 -21.48
N VAL A 24 -0.70 -7.66 -21.26
CA VAL A 24 0.23 -6.72 -21.89
C VAL A 24 0.23 -6.88 -23.42
N LEU A 25 0.25 -8.09 -23.95
CA LEU A 25 0.24 -8.33 -25.40
C LEU A 25 -1.08 -7.85 -26.02
N PHE A 26 -2.22 -8.17 -25.40
CA PHE A 26 -3.52 -7.78 -25.91
C PHE A 26 -3.84 -6.29 -25.74
N SER A 27 -3.13 -5.58 -24.87
CA SER A 27 -3.25 -4.12 -24.79
C SER A 27 -2.79 -3.39 -26.06
N PHE A 28 -1.97 -4.05 -26.89
CA PHE A 28 -1.51 -3.52 -28.18
C PHE A 28 -2.27 -4.11 -29.38
N ASN A 29 -3.27 -4.97 -29.15
CA ASN A 29 -4.02 -5.62 -30.22
C ASN A 29 -5.05 -4.69 -30.86
N GLU A 30 -4.91 -4.37 -32.15
CA GLU A 30 -5.81 -3.49 -32.88
C GLU A 30 -7.24 -4.06 -33.01
N SER A 31 -7.38 -5.37 -33.16
CA SER A 31 -8.65 -5.99 -33.54
C SER A 31 -9.75 -5.93 -32.46
N GLY A 32 -9.42 -5.55 -31.22
CA GLY A 32 -10.40 -5.58 -30.11
C GLY A 32 -11.01 -6.97 -29.89
N ASN A 33 -10.33 -8.05 -30.25
CA ASN A 33 -10.80 -9.42 -30.11
C ASN A 33 -9.69 -10.27 -29.47
N LEU A 34 -10.06 -11.00 -28.42
CA LEU A 34 -9.14 -11.93 -27.73
C LEU A 34 -8.83 -13.19 -28.53
N SER A 35 -9.63 -13.50 -29.56
CA SER A 35 -9.48 -14.69 -30.38
C SER A 35 -8.49 -14.52 -31.53
N SER A 36 -8.14 -13.28 -31.89
CA SER A 36 -7.21 -12.98 -33.00
C SER A 36 -6.37 -11.75 -32.72
N PHE A 37 -5.10 -11.81 -33.05
CA PHE A 37 -4.20 -10.66 -33.03
C PHE A 37 -4.24 -9.97 -34.40
N GLY A 38 -4.88 -8.78 -34.48
CA GLY A 38 -5.11 -8.06 -35.74
C GLY A 38 -3.97 -7.14 -36.17
N GLY A 39 -3.02 -6.85 -35.28
CA GLY A 39 -1.91 -5.92 -35.52
C GLY A 39 -1.50 -5.19 -34.27
N PHE A 40 -0.36 -4.52 -34.32
CA PHE A 40 0.17 -3.71 -33.22
C PHE A 40 -0.36 -2.29 -33.33
N SER A 41 -1.07 -1.81 -32.31
CA SER A 41 -1.64 -0.46 -32.25
C SER A 41 -1.59 0.12 -30.85
N PHE A 42 -1.53 1.45 -30.74
CA PHE A 42 -1.70 2.20 -29.49
C PHE A 42 -3.13 2.73 -29.32
N TYR A 43 -4.07 2.31 -30.13
CA TYR A 43 -5.44 2.81 -30.13
C TYR A 43 -6.10 2.78 -28.73
N TRP A 44 -5.95 1.67 -28.00
CA TRP A 44 -6.55 1.53 -26.67
C TRP A 44 -5.93 2.41 -25.60
N TYR A 45 -4.68 2.84 -25.80
CA TYR A 45 -4.05 3.83 -24.92
C TYR A 45 -4.62 5.24 -25.19
N GLU A 46 -4.86 5.61 -26.44
CA GLU A 46 -5.51 6.87 -26.78
C GLU A 46 -6.94 6.90 -26.27
N GLU A 47 -7.69 5.82 -26.44
CA GLU A 47 -9.05 5.66 -25.92
C GLU A 47 -9.09 5.77 -24.38
N LEU A 48 -8.13 5.13 -23.67
CA LEU A 48 -8.00 5.22 -22.23
C LEU A 48 -7.79 6.66 -21.75
N PHE A 49 -6.95 7.43 -22.42
CA PHE A 49 -6.71 8.84 -22.05
C PHE A 49 -7.91 9.74 -22.34
N ARG A 50 -8.88 9.30 -23.11
CA ARG A 50 -10.17 9.98 -23.33
C ARG A 50 -11.26 9.53 -22.35
N ASP A 51 -11.05 8.42 -21.64
CA ASP A 51 -12.00 7.89 -20.65
C ASP A 51 -11.84 8.66 -19.33
N GLU A 52 -12.68 9.69 -19.15
CA GLU A 52 -12.67 10.55 -17.96
C GLU A 52 -12.98 9.75 -16.67
N GLU A 53 -13.79 8.71 -16.75
CA GLU A 53 -14.12 7.86 -15.58
C GLU A 53 -12.89 7.07 -15.13
N ALA A 54 -12.14 6.45 -16.05
CA ALA A 54 -10.91 5.72 -15.77
C ALA A 54 -9.85 6.63 -15.14
N LEU A 55 -9.65 7.82 -15.71
CA LEU A 55 -8.68 8.80 -15.20
C LEU A 55 -9.08 9.35 -13.84
N SER A 56 -10.36 9.60 -13.61
CA SER A 56 -10.90 10.01 -12.32
C SER A 56 -10.69 8.92 -11.26
N ALA A 57 -10.99 7.66 -11.59
CA ALA A 57 -10.79 6.52 -10.70
C ALA A 57 -9.31 6.32 -10.34
N LEU A 58 -8.39 6.49 -11.31
CA LEU A 58 -6.94 6.46 -11.08
C LEU A 58 -6.50 7.58 -10.12
N LYS A 59 -6.96 8.80 -10.36
CA LYS A 59 -6.66 9.96 -9.50
C LYS A 59 -7.19 9.74 -8.09
N ASN A 60 -8.41 9.23 -7.96
CA ASN A 60 -9.03 8.94 -6.67
C ASN A 60 -8.25 7.88 -5.89
N SER A 61 -7.82 6.79 -6.54
CA SER A 61 -6.98 5.77 -5.91
C SER A 61 -5.65 6.32 -5.43
N LEU A 62 -4.96 7.09 -6.27
CA LEU A 62 -3.68 7.69 -5.88
C LEU A 62 -3.84 8.67 -4.72
N LEU A 63 -4.83 9.53 -4.76
CA LEU A 63 -5.11 10.50 -3.71
C LEU A 63 -5.45 9.80 -2.38
N LEU A 64 -6.31 8.79 -2.43
CA LEU A 64 -6.69 8.00 -1.28
C LEU A 64 -5.50 7.24 -0.70
N ALA A 65 -4.70 6.57 -1.54
CA ALA A 65 -3.53 5.81 -1.12
C ALA A 65 -2.46 6.70 -0.49
N ILE A 66 -2.18 7.87 -1.06
CA ILE A 66 -1.22 8.83 -0.50
C ILE A 66 -1.70 9.35 0.87
N LEU A 67 -2.94 9.82 0.94
CA LEU A 67 -3.45 10.43 2.18
C LEU A 67 -3.61 9.39 3.30
N SER A 68 -4.20 8.22 2.99
CA SER A 68 -4.39 7.17 3.99
C SER A 68 -3.05 6.61 4.49
N SER A 69 -2.08 6.39 3.60
CA SER A 69 -0.76 5.89 3.99
C SER A 69 0.03 6.91 4.83
N LEU A 70 -0.04 8.19 4.51
CA LEU A 70 0.59 9.23 5.32
C LEU A 70 -0.05 9.32 6.72
N LEU A 71 -1.37 9.33 6.80
CA LEU A 71 -2.10 9.35 8.08
C LEU A 71 -1.80 8.10 8.90
N ALA A 72 -1.88 6.92 8.29
CA ALA A 72 -1.55 5.66 8.94
C ALA A 72 -0.10 5.62 9.42
N THR A 73 0.85 6.17 8.64
CA THR A 73 2.26 6.23 9.01
C THR A 73 2.49 7.12 10.22
N VAL A 74 1.88 8.29 10.25
CA VAL A 74 1.99 9.20 11.41
C VAL A 74 1.38 8.54 12.65
N VAL A 75 0.13 8.11 12.58
CA VAL A 75 -0.57 7.52 13.74
C VAL A 75 0.07 6.21 14.17
N GLY A 76 0.44 5.33 13.23
CA GLY A 76 1.08 4.03 13.49
C GLY A 76 2.48 4.18 14.10
N THR A 77 3.26 5.19 13.68
CA THR A 77 4.57 5.49 14.26
C THR A 77 4.42 5.94 15.72
N PHE A 78 3.45 6.83 16.00
CA PHE A 78 3.17 7.22 17.38
C PHE A 78 2.65 6.07 18.23
N ALA A 79 1.83 5.19 17.67
CA ALA A 79 1.36 3.97 18.36
C ALA A 79 2.56 3.05 18.68
N ALA A 80 3.43 2.77 17.71
CA ALA A 80 4.64 1.97 17.90
C ALA A 80 5.59 2.58 18.96
N PHE A 81 5.76 3.91 18.95
CA PHE A 81 6.52 4.61 19.96
C PHE A 81 5.96 4.41 21.37
N ASN A 82 4.63 4.58 21.57
CA ASN A 82 3.99 4.38 22.86
C ASN A 82 4.09 2.91 23.33
N ILE A 83 3.86 1.96 22.43
CA ILE A 83 3.98 0.53 22.73
C ILE A 83 5.41 0.19 23.15
N SER A 84 6.43 0.70 22.45
CA SER A 84 7.84 0.43 22.76
C SER A 84 8.29 0.95 24.13
N ARG A 85 7.70 2.05 24.60
CA ARG A 85 8.02 2.72 25.88
C ARG A 85 7.15 2.29 27.05
N ALA A 86 6.13 1.49 26.82
CA ALA A 86 5.25 1.03 27.89
C ALA A 86 6.04 0.18 28.90
N LYS A 87 5.98 0.52 30.19
CA LYS A 87 6.71 -0.19 31.26
C LYS A 87 6.10 -1.57 31.55
N ASN A 88 4.79 -1.71 31.36
CA ASN A 88 4.07 -2.95 31.65
C ASN A 88 4.11 -3.87 30.43
N LYS A 89 4.79 -5.03 30.58
CA LYS A 89 4.89 -6.04 29.52
C LYS A 89 3.55 -6.65 29.10
N TYR A 90 2.59 -6.73 30.01
CA TYR A 90 1.24 -7.20 29.68
C TYR A 90 0.51 -6.20 28.81
N TYR A 91 0.63 -4.91 29.11
CA TYR A 91 0.09 -3.85 28.29
C TYR A 91 0.71 -3.83 26.87
N GLN A 92 2.04 -3.98 26.77
CA GLN A 92 2.71 -4.09 25.47
C GLN A 92 2.14 -5.24 24.64
N LYS A 93 2.08 -6.44 25.21
CA LYS A 93 1.54 -7.63 24.53
C LYS A 93 0.07 -7.48 24.15
N ALA A 94 -0.73 -6.88 25.02
CA ALA A 94 -2.14 -6.62 24.75
C ALA A 94 -2.31 -5.64 23.58
N MET A 95 -1.56 -4.53 23.58
CA MET A 95 -1.62 -3.54 22.50
C MET A 95 -1.14 -4.12 21.16
N GLU A 96 -0.09 -4.94 21.16
CA GLU A 96 0.36 -5.65 19.96
C GLU A 96 -0.70 -6.65 19.46
N ALA A 97 -1.30 -7.42 20.37
CA ALA A 97 -2.34 -8.36 20.00
C ALA A 97 -3.55 -7.63 19.39
N VAL A 98 -4.02 -6.55 20.02
CA VAL A 98 -5.13 -5.73 19.52
C VAL A 98 -4.78 -5.10 18.16
N SER A 99 -3.56 -4.61 17.99
CA SER A 99 -3.11 -4.04 16.70
C SER A 99 -3.08 -5.07 15.57
N ASN A 100 -2.87 -6.35 15.89
CA ASN A 100 -2.80 -7.41 14.90
C ASN A 100 -4.16 -8.03 14.55
N ILE A 101 -5.21 -7.81 15.36
CA ILE A 101 -6.55 -8.36 15.11
C ILE A 101 -7.07 -8.03 13.70
N PRO A 102 -6.99 -6.77 13.21
CA PRO A 102 -7.49 -6.44 11.87
C PRO A 102 -6.81 -7.22 10.74
N MET A 103 -5.53 -7.58 10.90
CA MET A 103 -4.81 -8.36 9.89
C MET A 103 -5.24 -9.84 9.82
N MET A 104 -5.83 -10.36 10.89
CA MET A 104 -6.30 -11.74 10.95
C MET A 104 -7.74 -11.88 10.46
N ASN A 105 -8.49 -10.78 10.41
CA ASN A 105 -9.85 -10.78 9.90
C ASN A 105 -9.86 -10.83 8.37
N PRO A 106 -10.79 -11.58 7.75
CA PRO A 106 -11.06 -11.46 6.33
C PRO A 106 -11.46 -10.02 5.95
N ASP A 107 -10.91 -9.50 4.87
CA ASP A 107 -11.14 -8.11 4.42
C ASP A 107 -12.63 -7.80 4.24
N ILE A 108 -13.41 -8.78 3.78
CA ILE A 108 -14.86 -8.64 3.63
C ILE A 108 -15.57 -8.36 4.95
N VAL A 109 -15.13 -9.01 6.05
CA VAL A 109 -15.70 -8.78 7.39
C VAL A 109 -15.35 -7.38 7.88
N THR A 110 -14.12 -6.95 7.64
CA THR A 110 -13.66 -5.59 7.97
C THR A 110 -14.43 -4.55 7.17
N GLY A 111 -14.59 -4.72 5.86
CA GLY A 111 -15.32 -3.82 4.98
C GLY A 111 -16.79 -3.68 5.37
N VAL A 112 -17.50 -4.79 5.60
CA VAL A 112 -18.90 -4.79 6.05
C VAL A 112 -19.04 -4.14 7.43
N SER A 113 -18.13 -4.44 8.36
CA SER A 113 -18.15 -3.85 9.70
C SER A 113 -17.96 -2.34 9.67
N MET A 114 -17.05 -1.84 8.84
CA MET A 114 -16.82 -0.41 8.62
C MET A 114 -18.04 0.27 7.99
N MET A 115 -18.65 -0.35 6.98
CA MET A 115 -19.88 0.15 6.36
C MET A 115 -20.98 0.28 7.39
N LEU A 116 -21.26 -0.77 8.18
CA LEU A 116 -22.29 -0.75 9.22
C LEU A 116 -22.02 0.30 10.29
N LEU A 117 -20.76 0.48 10.69
CA LEU A 117 -20.35 1.52 11.62
C LEU A 117 -20.65 2.91 11.06
N PHE A 118 -20.26 3.20 9.83
CA PHE A 118 -20.46 4.51 9.21
C PHE A 118 -21.94 4.82 8.98
N VAL A 119 -22.70 3.84 8.47
CA VAL A 119 -24.17 3.99 8.31
C VAL A 119 -24.86 4.18 9.66
N GLY A 120 -24.47 3.42 10.68
CA GLY A 120 -25.00 3.57 12.03
C GLY A 120 -24.73 4.95 12.65
N VAL A 121 -23.49 5.45 12.50
CA VAL A 121 -23.11 6.80 12.96
C VAL A 121 -23.89 7.87 12.20
N ALA A 122 -24.02 7.74 10.88
CA ALA A 122 -24.79 8.67 10.06
C ALA A 122 -26.27 8.73 10.50
N ALA A 123 -26.87 7.57 10.75
CA ALA A 123 -28.24 7.49 11.23
C ALA A 123 -28.43 8.16 12.61
N LEU A 124 -27.49 7.96 13.54
CA LEU A 124 -27.51 8.60 14.87
C LEU A 124 -27.36 10.12 14.80
N LEU A 125 -26.59 10.62 13.84
CA LEU A 125 -26.37 12.05 13.64
C LEU A 125 -27.42 12.71 12.74
N GLY A 126 -28.40 11.96 12.23
CA GLY A 126 -29.41 12.46 11.29
C GLY A 126 -28.81 12.89 9.93
N MET A 127 -27.63 12.37 9.58
CA MET A 127 -26.98 12.65 8.31
C MET A 127 -27.51 11.69 7.23
N GLY A 128 -27.68 12.19 6.01
CA GLY A 128 -28.10 11.36 4.87
C GLY A 128 -26.99 10.41 4.40
N ASN A 129 -26.80 10.30 3.08
CA ASN A 129 -25.73 9.46 2.55
C ASN A 129 -24.35 9.99 2.95
N PHE A 130 -23.69 9.28 3.88
CA PHE A 130 -22.41 9.68 4.47
C PHE A 130 -21.20 8.96 3.86
N LEU A 131 -21.47 7.89 3.10
CA LEU A 131 -20.39 7.13 2.44
C LEU A 131 -19.72 7.97 1.35
N GLY A 132 -18.41 7.86 1.21
CA GLY A 132 -17.62 8.58 0.23
C GLY A 132 -16.15 8.72 0.60
N PHE A 133 -15.51 9.77 0.12
CA PHE A 133 -14.07 9.99 0.31
C PHE A 133 -13.62 9.92 1.77
N TRP A 134 -14.33 10.59 2.70
CA TRP A 134 -13.92 10.66 4.11
C TRP A 134 -14.03 9.31 4.82
N THR A 135 -15.10 8.58 4.55
CA THR A 135 -15.30 7.23 5.14
C THR A 135 -14.26 6.26 4.58
N MET A 136 -13.95 6.35 3.28
CA MET A 136 -12.87 5.57 2.67
C MET A 136 -11.51 5.94 3.25
N LEU A 137 -11.22 7.23 3.45
CA LEU A 137 -9.96 7.68 4.04
C LEU A 137 -9.78 7.14 5.47
N ILE A 138 -10.83 7.18 6.30
CA ILE A 138 -10.81 6.64 7.66
C ILE A 138 -10.64 5.11 7.62
N ALA A 139 -11.39 4.41 6.77
CA ALA A 139 -11.33 2.96 6.64
C ALA A 139 -9.94 2.48 6.21
N HIS A 140 -9.38 3.07 5.15
CA HIS A 140 -8.04 2.75 4.65
C HIS A 140 -6.95 3.10 5.67
N THR A 141 -7.07 4.24 6.36
CA THR A 141 -6.14 4.61 7.43
C THR A 141 -6.15 3.57 8.54
N THR A 142 -7.35 3.18 9.01
CA THR A 142 -7.52 2.20 10.09
C THR A 142 -6.98 0.82 9.69
N PHE A 143 -7.28 0.38 8.48
CA PHE A 143 -6.79 -0.89 7.94
C PHE A 143 -5.26 -0.93 7.81
N ASN A 144 -4.65 0.19 7.46
CA ASN A 144 -3.21 0.31 7.27
C ASN A 144 -2.41 0.42 8.59
N LEU A 145 -3.02 0.82 9.70
CA LEU A 145 -2.34 1.02 11.00
C LEU A 145 -1.52 -0.18 11.47
N PRO A 146 -2.04 -1.42 11.47
CA PRO A 146 -1.29 -2.60 11.90
C PRO A 146 0.01 -2.79 11.13
N TYR A 147 -0.01 -2.59 9.83
CA TYR A 147 1.15 -2.80 8.95
C TYR A 147 2.26 -1.79 9.21
N VAL A 148 1.89 -0.55 9.52
CA VAL A 148 2.86 0.48 9.95
C VAL A 148 3.46 0.12 11.31
N ILE A 149 2.62 -0.26 12.28
CA ILE A 149 3.08 -0.63 13.62
C ILE A 149 4.06 -1.80 13.52
N LEU A 150 3.75 -2.85 12.75
CA LEU A 150 4.63 -3.99 12.52
C LEU A 150 5.95 -3.65 11.83
N SER A 151 5.96 -2.61 11.01
CA SER A 151 7.18 -2.16 10.33
C SER A 151 8.07 -1.31 11.23
N VAL A 152 7.48 -0.49 12.09
CA VAL A 152 8.18 0.50 12.93
C VAL A 152 8.57 -0.06 14.29
N LEU A 153 7.69 -0.82 14.96
CA LEU A 153 7.91 -1.31 16.32
C LEU A 153 9.19 -2.16 16.48
N PRO A 154 9.55 -3.06 15.54
CA PRO A 154 10.82 -3.79 15.62
C PRO A 154 12.04 -2.88 15.57
N LYS A 155 11.98 -1.74 14.88
CA LYS A 155 13.09 -0.78 14.82
C LYS A 155 13.31 -0.10 16.18
N PHE A 156 12.24 0.27 16.88
CA PHE A 156 12.36 0.74 18.25
C PHE A 156 12.96 -0.30 19.20
N ARG A 157 12.63 -1.57 19.03
CA ARG A 157 13.15 -2.66 19.86
C ARG A 157 14.61 -3.01 19.59
N GLN A 158 15.06 -2.82 18.34
CA GLN A 158 16.45 -3.05 17.93
C GLN A 158 17.36 -1.89 18.30
N MET A 159 16.81 -0.73 18.64
CA MET A 159 17.59 0.45 19.02
C MET A 159 18.24 0.23 20.39
N ASP A 160 19.54 0.52 20.48
CA ASP A 160 20.25 0.49 21.75
C ASP A 160 19.76 1.64 22.64
N LYS A 161 19.33 1.31 23.86
CA LYS A 161 18.85 2.28 24.84
C LYS A 161 19.94 3.27 25.26
N SER A 162 21.20 2.85 25.22
CA SER A 162 22.35 3.71 25.52
C SER A 162 22.42 4.96 24.65
N LEU A 163 21.94 4.89 23.40
CA LEU A 163 21.87 6.05 22.50
C LEU A 163 20.91 7.12 23.01
N THR A 164 19.76 6.70 23.53
CA THR A 164 18.76 7.61 24.12
C THR A 164 19.27 8.21 25.43
N GLU A 165 19.88 7.38 26.30
CA GLU A 165 20.46 7.80 27.57
C GLU A 165 21.62 8.80 27.37
N ALA A 166 22.55 8.48 26.47
CA ALA A 166 23.67 9.37 26.13
C ALA A 166 23.19 10.75 25.59
N ALA A 167 22.13 10.76 24.78
CA ALA A 167 21.56 12.01 24.27
C ALA A 167 20.97 12.87 25.39
N LEU A 168 20.32 12.24 26.38
CA LEU A 168 19.78 12.93 27.55
C LEU A 168 20.92 13.47 28.47
N ASP A 169 21.96 12.67 28.67
CA ASP A 169 23.14 13.06 29.47
C ASP A 169 23.89 14.24 28.84
N LEU A 170 23.89 14.33 27.51
CA LEU A 170 24.41 15.47 26.76
C LEU A 170 23.49 16.71 26.79
N GLY A 171 22.40 16.68 27.58
CA GLY A 171 21.50 17.81 27.79
C GLY A 171 20.38 17.94 26.72
N CYS A 172 20.15 16.93 25.90
CA CYS A 172 19.00 16.94 25.00
C CYS A 172 17.70 16.79 25.80
N THR A 173 16.67 17.57 25.42
CA THR A 173 15.33 17.35 25.94
C THR A 173 14.75 16.06 25.33
N PRO A 174 13.73 15.40 25.93
CA PRO A 174 13.11 14.21 25.41
C PRO A 174 12.59 14.39 23.96
N ARG A 175 12.10 15.58 23.62
CA ARG A 175 11.66 15.89 22.23
C ARG A 175 12.87 15.95 21.29
N GLN A 176 13.96 16.58 21.69
CA GLN A 176 15.17 16.64 20.88
C GLN A 176 15.79 15.26 20.69
N THR A 177 15.79 14.42 21.72
CA THR A 177 16.25 13.03 21.64
C THR A 177 15.40 12.24 20.64
N PHE A 178 14.08 12.37 20.68
CA PHE A 178 13.21 11.72 19.71
C PHE A 178 13.53 12.15 18.27
N PHE A 179 13.53 13.45 17.98
CA PHE A 179 13.69 13.94 16.60
C PHE A 179 15.11 13.79 16.05
N ARG A 180 16.15 13.89 16.89
CA ARG A 180 17.56 13.89 16.46
C ARG A 180 18.22 12.51 16.52
N VAL A 181 17.76 11.61 17.39
CA VAL A 181 18.38 10.30 17.61
C VAL A 181 17.43 9.16 17.21
N GLU A 182 16.23 9.11 17.81
CA GLU A 182 15.33 7.97 17.62
C GLU A 182 14.69 7.97 16.23
N LEU A 183 14.14 9.10 15.80
CA LEU A 183 13.44 9.22 14.52
C LEU A 183 14.35 8.86 13.32
N PRO A 184 15.60 9.37 13.21
CA PRO A 184 16.52 8.95 12.16
C PRO A 184 16.84 7.45 12.19
N TYR A 185 16.95 6.87 13.39
CA TYR A 185 17.21 5.44 13.54
C TYR A 185 16.06 4.57 13.04
N ILE A 186 14.81 4.94 13.35
CA ILE A 186 13.62 4.18 12.95
C ILE A 186 13.13 4.52 11.54
N MET A 187 13.70 5.52 10.87
CA MET A 187 13.30 5.99 9.54
C MET A 187 13.17 4.87 8.50
N PRO A 188 14.07 3.87 8.43
CA PRO A 188 13.90 2.74 7.51
C PRO A 188 12.61 1.94 7.77
N GLY A 189 12.19 1.82 9.04
CA GLY A 189 10.92 1.19 9.40
C GLY A 189 9.71 2.03 9.00
N ILE A 190 9.80 3.35 9.19
CA ILE A 190 8.75 4.30 8.78
C ILE A 190 8.55 4.26 7.27
N VAL A 191 9.63 4.33 6.49
CA VAL A 191 9.56 4.27 5.03
C VAL A 191 8.99 2.92 4.56
N SER A 192 9.41 1.82 5.17
CA SER A 192 8.86 0.49 4.87
C SER A 192 7.35 0.42 5.17
N GLY A 193 6.91 0.92 6.32
CA GLY A 193 5.50 0.99 6.70
C GLY A 193 4.68 1.86 5.77
N LEU A 194 5.21 3.02 5.38
CA LEU A 194 4.59 3.93 4.42
C LEU A 194 4.38 3.25 3.06
N MET A 195 5.43 2.61 2.52
CA MET A 195 5.36 1.92 1.22
C MET A 195 4.36 0.76 1.26
N MET A 196 4.36 -0.01 2.34
CA MET A 196 3.42 -1.12 2.51
C MET A 196 1.97 -0.62 2.59
N SER A 197 1.71 0.41 3.40
CA SER A 197 0.39 1.04 3.51
C SER A 197 -0.09 1.65 2.19
N PHE A 198 0.81 2.30 1.45
CA PHE A 198 0.50 2.86 0.15
C PHE A 198 0.09 1.77 -0.85
N THR A 199 0.87 0.67 -0.92
CA THR A 199 0.57 -0.44 -1.82
C THR A 199 -0.75 -1.11 -1.48
N LEU A 200 -0.99 -1.41 -0.19
CA LEU A 200 -2.24 -2.02 0.28
C LEU A 200 -3.46 -1.13 0.02
N SER A 201 -3.33 0.19 0.19
CA SER A 201 -4.43 1.12 -0.07
C SER A 201 -4.71 1.30 -1.56
N LEU A 202 -3.67 1.21 -2.42
CA LEU A 202 -3.83 1.33 -3.87
C LEU A 202 -4.53 0.12 -4.49
N ASP A 203 -4.27 -1.06 -3.95
CA ASP A 203 -4.72 -2.38 -4.42
C ASP A 203 -6.07 -2.80 -3.81
N ASP A 204 -6.54 -2.08 -2.78
CA ASP A 204 -7.75 -2.46 -2.07
C ASP A 204 -9.00 -2.32 -2.95
N PHE A 205 -9.67 -3.45 -3.10
CA PHE A 205 -11.01 -3.55 -3.70
C PHE A 205 -12.09 -3.75 -2.65
N VAL A 206 -11.81 -4.59 -1.64
CA VAL A 206 -12.84 -5.13 -0.76
C VAL A 206 -13.40 -4.05 0.16
N ILE A 207 -12.55 -3.35 0.88
CA ILE A 207 -12.98 -2.27 1.79
C ILE A 207 -13.60 -1.14 0.95
N SER A 208 -12.94 -0.77 -0.15
CA SER A 208 -13.44 0.23 -1.08
C SER A 208 -14.86 -0.09 -1.58
N HIS A 209 -15.16 -1.35 -1.89
CA HIS A 209 -16.48 -1.77 -2.39
C HIS A 209 -17.60 -1.49 -1.39
N PHE A 210 -17.36 -1.70 -0.09
CA PHE A 210 -18.39 -1.52 0.95
C PHE A 210 -18.52 -0.08 1.45
N VAL A 211 -17.46 0.73 1.34
CA VAL A 211 -17.37 2.04 1.99
C VAL A 211 -17.39 3.20 0.98
N SER A 212 -17.34 2.91 -0.32
CA SER A 212 -17.40 3.91 -1.38
C SER A 212 -18.80 4.50 -1.59
N SER A 213 -18.86 5.57 -2.37
CA SER A 213 -20.09 6.11 -2.95
C SER A 213 -20.01 6.12 -4.46
N PRO A 214 -21.15 6.24 -5.18
CA PRO A 214 -21.15 6.38 -6.63
C PRO A 214 -20.28 7.55 -7.14
N ASP A 215 -20.17 8.61 -6.35
CA ASP A 215 -19.42 9.83 -6.72
C ASP A 215 -17.91 9.68 -6.51
N PHE A 216 -17.47 8.67 -5.75
CA PHE A 216 -16.06 8.45 -5.44
C PHE A 216 -15.68 6.99 -5.60
N GLN A 217 -15.24 6.62 -6.80
CA GLN A 217 -14.77 5.27 -7.12
C GLN A 217 -13.25 5.21 -7.19
N THR A 218 -12.68 4.12 -6.64
CA THR A 218 -11.27 3.78 -6.79
C THR A 218 -11.05 2.96 -8.06
N LEU A 219 -9.80 2.88 -8.50
CA LEU A 219 -9.43 2.16 -9.71
C LEU A 219 -9.76 0.66 -9.66
N PRO A 220 -9.48 -0.08 -8.56
CA PRO A 220 -9.89 -1.49 -8.45
C PRO A 220 -11.43 -1.66 -8.56
N LEU A 221 -12.19 -0.74 -7.97
CA LEU A 221 -13.65 -0.76 -8.04
C LEU A 221 -14.15 -0.44 -9.46
N TYR A 222 -13.54 0.52 -10.13
CA TYR A 222 -13.84 0.84 -11.53
C TYR A 222 -13.57 -0.38 -12.44
N ILE A 223 -12.41 -1.03 -12.30
CA ILE A 223 -12.05 -2.23 -13.05
C ILE A 223 -13.08 -3.34 -12.82
N TYR A 224 -13.47 -3.60 -11.58
CA TYR A 224 -14.48 -4.59 -11.25
C TYR A 224 -15.83 -4.29 -11.90
N ASN A 225 -16.31 -3.06 -11.79
CA ASN A 225 -17.59 -2.64 -12.39
C ASN A 225 -17.60 -2.80 -13.91
N GLN A 226 -16.50 -2.48 -14.57
CA GLN A 226 -16.35 -2.64 -16.01
C GLN A 226 -16.30 -4.13 -16.42
N THR A 227 -15.61 -4.98 -15.64
CA THR A 227 -15.52 -6.41 -15.95
C THR A 227 -16.84 -7.14 -15.71
N ALA A 228 -17.68 -6.66 -14.80
CA ALA A 228 -18.99 -7.25 -14.50
C ALA A 228 -20.04 -7.03 -15.61
N HIS A 229 -19.87 -6.02 -16.47
CA HIS A 229 -20.86 -5.68 -17.52
C HIS A 229 -20.35 -6.04 -18.91
N ASN A 230 -19.34 -5.36 -19.41
CA ASN A 230 -18.70 -5.61 -20.69
C ASN A 230 -17.26 -5.13 -20.65
N VAL A 231 -16.30 -6.04 -20.80
CA VAL A 231 -14.87 -5.69 -20.74
C VAL A 231 -14.52 -4.78 -21.93
N LYS A 232 -14.30 -3.50 -21.65
CA LYS A 232 -13.72 -2.58 -22.64
C LYS A 232 -12.25 -2.97 -22.89
N TYR A 233 -11.81 -2.97 -24.13
CA TYR A 233 -10.41 -3.31 -24.44
C TYR A 233 -9.41 -2.28 -23.91
N SER A 234 -9.83 -1.03 -23.68
CA SER A 234 -9.05 -0.01 -22.97
C SER A 234 -8.61 -0.45 -21.56
N MET A 235 -9.31 -1.44 -20.94
CA MET A 235 -8.93 -2.03 -19.65
C MET A 235 -7.60 -2.78 -19.72
N TYR A 236 -7.27 -3.41 -20.86
CA TYR A 236 -5.96 -4.06 -21.03
C TYR A 236 -4.84 -3.02 -21.05
N ALA A 237 -5.07 -1.87 -21.70
CA ALA A 237 -4.13 -0.74 -21.68
C ALA A 237 -3.98 -0.17 -20.27
N LEU A 238 -5.08 0.00 -19.53
CA LEU A 238 -5.08 0.46 -18.13
C LEU A 238 -4.28 -0.49 -17.23
N CYS A 239 -4.58 -1.79 -17.24
CA CYS A 239 -3.84 -2.78 -16.47
C CYS A 239 -2.35 -2.80 -16.82
N THR A 240 -2.01 -2.67 -18.10
CA THR A 240 -0.62 -2.62 -18.56
C THR A 240 0.11 -1.39 -18.04
N LEU A 241 -0.53 -0.21 -18.02
CA LEU A 241 0.04 1.00 -17.45
C LEU A 241 0.26 0.88 -15.93
N ILE A 242 -0.67 0.25 -15.22
CA ILE A 242 -0.51 0.00 -13.77
C ILE A 242 0.68 -0.91 -13.53
N ILE A 243 0.77 -2.03 -14.25
CA ILE A 243 1.89 -2.98 -14.15
C ILE A 243 3.21 -2.29 -14.46
N ALA A 244 3.28 -1.50 -15.53
CA ALA A 244 4.47 -0.74 -15.92
C ALA A 244 4.86 0.28 -14.83
N THR A 245 3.89 1.00 -14.27
CA THR A 245 4.11 1.98 -13.20
C THR A 245 4.67 1.31 -11.94
N ILE A 246 4.06 0.19 -11.50
CA ILE A 246 4.54 -0.57 -10.34
C ILE A 246 5.95 -1.11 -10.59
N LEU A 247 6.22 -1.62 -11.79
CA LEU A 247 7.54 -2.15 -12.16
C LEU A 247 8.60 -1.06 -12.15
N VAL A 248 8.31 0.12 -12.70
CA VAL A 248 9.21 1.29 -12.67
C VAL A 248 9.46 1.73 -11.22
N LEU A 249 8.41 1.78 -10.40
CA LEU A 249 8.54 2.15 -8.99
C LEU A 249 9.40 1.15 -8.22
N LEU A 250 9.19 -0.15 -8.40
CA LEU A 250 10.01 -1.20 -7.79
C LEU A 250 11.48 -1.12 -8.23
N LEU A 251 11.73 -0.90 -9.52
CA LEU A 251 13.07 -0.73 -10.02
C LEU A 251 13.76 0.49 -9.42
N THR A 252 13.09 1.63 -9.37
CA THR A 252 13.66 2.87 -8.79
C THR A 252 13.98 2.71 -7.31
N VAL A 253 13.11 2.10 -6.52
CA VAL A 253 13.34 1.83 -5.09
C VAL A 253 14.51 0.87 -4.89
N ASN A 254 14.58 -0.21 -5.67
CA ASN A 254 15.69 -1.18 -5.61
C ASN A 254 17.04 -0.54 -5.98
N PHE A 255 17.07 0.28 -7.04
CA PHE A 255 18.30 0.99 -7.43
C PHE A 255 18.73 2.00 -6.37
N ALA A 256 17.80 2.78 -5.81
CA ALA A 256 18.09 3.73 -4.74
C ALA A 256 18.65 3.04 -3.49
N GLY A 257 18.06 1.91 -3.08
CA GLY A 257 18.54 1.10 -1.95
C GLY A 257 19.97 0.56 -2.18
N SER A 258 20.24 0.03 -3.38
CA SER A 258 21.56 -0.53 -3.71
C SER A 258 22.68 0.52 -3.76
N VAL A 259 22.37 1.75 -4.15
CA VAL A 259 23.32 2.88 -4.16
C VAL A 259 23.63 3.32 -2.73
N GLY A 260 22.63 3.36 -1.83
CA GLY A 260 22.80 3.67 -0.41
C GLY A 260 23.76 2.69 0.29
N ASP A 261 23.56 1.38 0.09
CA ASP A 261 24.41 0.33 0.68
C ASP A 261 25.86 0.36 0.16
N ARG A 262 26.06 0.62 -1.13
CA ARG A 262 27.41 0.77 -1.71
C ARG A 262 28.16 1.97 -1.15
N THR A 263 27.44 3.06 -0.89
CA THR A 263 28.04 4.28 -0.32
C THR A 263 28.42 4.08 1.15
N LYS A 264 27.61 3.33 1.91
CA LYS A 264 27.88 2.98 3.31
C LYS A 264 29.11 2.06 3.42
N ARG A 265 29.18 0.98 2.62
CA ARG A 265 30.34 0.07 2.56
C ARG A 265 31.63 0.77 2.17
N ARG A 266 31.58 1.77 1.26
CA ARG A 266 32.76 2.56 0.89
C ARG A 266 33.23 3.51 1.99
N ARG A 267 32.35 3.99 2.86
CA ARG A 267 32.71 4.80 4.04
C ARG A 267 33.34 3.93 5.14
N GLU A 268 32.81 2.74 5.37
CA GLU A 268 33.34 1.78 6.36
C GLU A 268 34.71 1.23 5.92
N ALA A 269 34.97 1.06 4.64
CA ALA A 269 36.28 0.61 4.10
C ALA A 269 37.36 1.71 4.06
N ARG A 270 37.03 2.97 4.38
CA ARG A 270 37.97 4.11 4.45
C ARG A 270 38.32 4.53 5.89
N GLN A 271 37.69 3.92 6.89
CA GLN A 271 38.02 4.01 8.32
C GLN A 271 38.82 2.79 8.75
#